data_0f913598a9e58fc196626346507da55d
#
_entry.id   0f913598a9e58fc196626346507da55d
#
_cell.length_a   1.000
_cell.length_b   1.000
_cell.length_c   1.000
_cell.angle_alpha   90.00
_cell.angle_beta   90.00
_cell.angle_gamma   90.00
#
_symmetry.space_group_name_H-M   'P 1'
#
loop_
_entity.id
_entity.type
_entity.pdbx_description
1 polymer ?
#
loop_
_entity_poly.entity_id
_entity_poly.type
_entity_poly.pdbx_seq_one_letter_code
_entity_poly.pdbx_strand_id
1 'polypeptide(L)'
;MKRVFALATFALSLMVFATAAAGQGVSPTQDKASKRNDTRDKLRLLLETAGKRKDVNVVFTQSTKQPYNFTGTIKDGLTTTDSLEVIVSVTEDETIGFRVYPHYKGQYINVERAKNPNLLMRQLLNFSDRNFLFWGVDQTGDSFAGYTFTLESGFPYEALLVVLRSIKNTDRFVGEIRAYIDGGEE
;
A
#
# COMPACT_ATOMS: atom_id res chain seq x y z
N MET A 1 -35.30 -7.48 -91.92
CA MET A 1 -36.19 -7.51 -90.74
C MET A 1 -35.73 -8.62 -89.79
N LYS A 2 -34.98 -8.27 -88.75
CA LYS A 2 -34.60 -9.21 -87.69
C LYS A 2 -34.73 -8.46 -86.35
N ARG A 3 -35.66 -8.90 -85.49
CA ARG A 3 -35.88 -8.37 -84.13
C ARG A 3 -34.89 -9.09 -83.17
N VAL A 4 -34.14 -8.31 -82.46
CA VAL A 4 -33.25 -8.81 -81.38
C VAL A 4 -33.95 -8.52 -80.08
N PHE A 5 -34.28 -9.57 -79.37
CA PHE A 5 -34.74 -9.50 -77.95
C PHE A 5 -33.55 -9.36 -77.02
N ALA A 6 -33.53 -8.30 -76.19
CA ALA A 6 -32.57 -8.14 -75.11
C ALA A 6 -33.19 -8.72 -73.81
N LEU A 7 -32.55 -9.74 -73.29
CA LEU A 7 -32.83 -10.25 -71.92
C LEU A 7 -32.12 -9.38 -70.89
N ALA A 8 -32.90 -8.76 -70.03
CA ALA A 8 -32.37 -8.04 -68.88
C ALA A 8 -32.28 -9.01 -67.68
N THR A 9 -31.08 -9.37 -67.30
CA THR A 9 -30.80 -10.17 -66.08
C THR A 9 -30.74 -9.27 -64.87
N PHE A 10 -31.71 -9.41 -63.97
CA PHE A 10 -31.76 -8.68 -62.68
C PHE A 10 -30.95 -9.47 -61.66
N ALA A 11 -29.77 -9.02 -61.37
CA ALA A 11 -28.95 -9.59 -60.30
C ALA A 11 -29.34 -8.97 -58.97
N LEU A 12 -30.05 -9.76 -58.15
CA LEU A 12 -30.41 -9.38 -56.76
C LEU A 12 -29.20 -9.60 -55.84
N SER A 13 -28.48 -8.53 -55.54
CA SER A 13 -27.36 -8.57 -54.58
C SER A 13 -27.91 -8.61 -53.16
N LEU A 14 -27.82 -9.75 -52.49
CA LEU A 14 -28.15 -9.94 -51.10
C LEU A 14 -26.96 -9.40 -50.25
N MET A 15 -27.05 -8.16 -49.74
CA MET A 15 -26.11 -7.64 -48.76
C MET A 15 -26.38 -8.29 -47.40
N VAL A 16 -25.52 -9.23 -47.02
CA VAL A 16 -25.43 -9.76 -45.64
C VAL A 16 -24.71 -8.73 -44.79
N PHE A 17 -25.43 -7.95 -43.97
CA PHE A 17 -24.84 -7.16 -42.90
C PHE A 17 -24.38 -8.11 -41.80
N ALA A 18 -23.09 -8.44 -41.79
CA ALA A 18 -22.45 -9.04 -40.63
C ALA A 18 -22.30 -7.95 -39.58
N THR A 19 -23.20 -7.86 -38.60
CA THR A 19 -23.01 -7.07 -37.38
C THR A 19 -21.91 -7.74 -36.57
N ALA A 20 -20.68 -7.31 -36.77
CA ALA A 20 -19.59 -7.60 -35.82
C ALA A 20 -19.98 -6.98 -34.49
N ALA A 21 -20.48 -7.77 -33.56
CA ALA A 21 -20.55 -7.40 -32.15
C ALA A 21 -19.09 -7.27 -31.68
N ALA A 22 -18.56 -6.04 -31.74
CA ALA A 22 -17.31 -5.71 -31.11
C ALA A 22 -17.54 -5.86 -29.60
N GLY A 23 -17.22 -7.04 -29.06
CA GLY A 23 -17.06 -7.21 -27.63
C GLY A 23 -15.98 -6.22 -27.20
N GLN A 24 -16.36 -5.18 -26.47
CA GLN A 24 -15.44 -4.26 -25.86
C GLN A 24 -14.67 -5.04 -24.78
N GLY A 25 -13.60 -5.73 -25.20
CA GLY A 25 -12.62 -6.29 -24.29
C GLY A 25 -12.01 -5.15 -23.48
N VAL A 26 -12.25 -5.14 -22.18
CA VAL A 26 -11.62 -4.18 -21.28
C VAL A 26 -10.11 -4.28 -21.48
N SER A 27 -9.44 -3.16 -21.74
CA SER A 27 -7.99 -3.14 -21.89
C SER A 27 -7.33 -3.65 -20.58
N PRO A 28 -6.28 -4.49 -20.66
CA PRO A 28 -5.59 -4.99 -19.46
C PRO A 28 -5.15 -3.87 -18.49
N THR A 29 -4.81 -2.70 -18.99
CA THR A 29 -4.46 -1.52 -18.21
C THR A 29 -5.67 -0.94 -17.46
N GLN A 30 -6.85 -0.95 -18.10
CA GLN A 30 -8.08 -0.46 -17.49
C GLN A 30 -8.57 -1.43 -16.39
N ASP A 31 -8.43 -2.74 -16.58
CA ASP A 31 -8.73 -3.75 -15.57
C ASP A 31 -7.82 -3.60 -14.34
N LYS A 32 -6.51 -3.40 -14.53
CA LYS A 32 -5.54 -3.18 -13.44
C LYS A 32 -5.86 -1.91 -12.64
N ALA A 33 -6.18 -0.81 -13.30
CA ALA A 33 -6.57 0.43 -12.64
C ALA A 33 -7.87 0.29 -11.83
N SER A 34 -8.86 -0.43 -12.37
CA SER A 34 -10.12 -0.73 -11.68
C SER A 34 -9.89 -1.55 -10.42
N LYS A 35 -9.12 -2.63 -10.48
CA LYS A 35 -8.76 -3.48 -9.33
C LYS A 35 -8.03 -2.69 -8.24
N ARG A 36 -7.10 -1.83 -8.64
CA ARG A 36 -6.38 -0.96 -7.70
C ARG A 36 -7.32 0.01 -6.98
N ASN A 37 -8.29 0.59 -7.69
CA ASN A 37 -9.31 1.45 -7.11
C ASN A 37 -10.19 0.69 -6.11
N ASP A 38 -10.67 -0.50 -6.47
CA ASP A 38 -11.46 -1.34 -5.58
C ASP A 38 -10.70 -1.71 -4.30
N THR A 39 -9.41 -2.04 -4.43
CA THR A 39 -8.53 -2.32 -3.29
C THR A 39 -8.37 -1.09 -2.40
N ARG A 40 -8.15 0.10 -2.99
CA ARG A 40 -8.08 1.37 -2.25
C ARG A 40 -9.35 1.63 -1.46
N ASP A 41 -10.52 1.43 -2.06
CA ASP A 41 -11.80 1.73 -1.42
C ASP A 41 -12.11 0.73 -0.29
N LYS A 42 -11.80 -0.54 -0.45
CA LYS A 42 -11.85 -1.55 0.62
C LYS A 42 -10.89 -1.21 1.76
N LEU A 43 -9.66 -0.80 1.42
CA LEU A 43 -8.66 -0.40 2.41
C LEU A 43 -9.11 0.83 3.19
N ARG A 44 -9.68 1.85 2.54
CA ARG A 44 -10.23 3.03 3.20
C ARG A 44 -11.29 2.65 4.23
N LEU A 45 -12.27 1.84 3.87
CA LEU A 45 -13.33 1.39 4.77
C LEU A 45 -12.78 0.60 5.97
N LEU A 46 -11.78 -0.27 5.73
CA LEU A 46 -11.11 -1.00 6.80
C LEU A 46 -10.40 -0.04 7.75
N LEU A 47 -9.60 0.90 7.24
CA LEU A 47 -8.82 1.83 8.05
C LEU A 47 -9.73 2.77 8.86
N GLU A 48 -10.84 3.25 8.30
CA GLU A 48 -11.85 4.06 9.00
C GLU A 48 -12.52 3.28 10.15
N THR A 49 -12.78 2.00 9.96
CA THR A 49 -13.42 1.16 10.96
C THR A 49 -12.44 0.68 12.01
N ALA A 50 -11.29 0.14 11.58
CA ALA A 50 -10.27 -0.38 12.48
C ALA A 50 -9.59 0.72 13.29
N GLY A 51 -9.37 1.89 12.69
CA GLY A 51 -8.75 3.03 13.35
C GLY A 51 -9.50 3.51 14.59
N LYS A 52 -10.84 3.39 14.62
CA LYS A 52 -11.68 3.75 15.76
C LYS A 52 -11.64 2.75 16.93
N ARG A 53 -11.05 1.59 16.73
CA ARG A 53 -10.93 0.58 17.78
C ARG A 53 -9.96 1.04 18.85
N LYS A 54 -10.23 0.73 20.12
CA LYS A 54 -9.37 1.11 21.26
C LYS A 54 -7.96 0.50 21.18
N ASP A 55 -7.85 -0.69 20.58
CA ASP A 55 -6.58 -1.41 20.42
C ASP A 55 -5.73 -0.86 19.26
N VAL A 56 -6.29 -0.06 18.36
CA VAL A 56 -5.61 0.65 17.26
C VAL A 56 -5.49 2.15 17.56
N ASN A 57 -6.61 2.83 17.72
CA ASN A 57 -6.74 4.26 18.06
C ASN A 57 -5.94 5.18 17.13
N VAL A 58 -6.22 5.10 15.83
CA VAL A 58 -5.57 5.90 14.78
C VAL A 58 -6.62 6.46 13.85
N VAL A 59 -6.54 7.74 13.54
CA VAL A 59 -7.34 8.36 12.47
C VAL A 59 -6.50 8.36 11.20
N PHE A 60 -6.94 7.60 10.20
CA PHE A 60 -6.30 7.56 8.89
C PHE A 60 -6.91 8.58 7.95
N THR A 61 -6.06 9.31 7.23
CA THR A 61 -6.45 10.28 6.21
C THR A 61 -5.87 9.88 4.87
N GLN A 62 -6.68 9.87 3.83
CA GLN A 62 -6.22 9.63 2.46
C GLN A 62 -5.43 10.85 1.95
N SER A 63 -4.27 10.60 1.35
CA SER A 63 -3.43 11.65 0.77
C SER A 63 -4.09 12.26 -0.47
N THR A 64 -4.14 13.59 -0.53
CA THR A 64 -4.64 14.31 -1.71
C THR A 64 -3.68 14.29 -2.90
N LYS A 65 -2.36 14.17 -2.63
CA LYS A 65 -1.32 14.11 -3.67
C LYS A 65 -1.08 12.69 -4.17
N GLN A 66 -1.28 11.71 -3.31
CA GLN A 66 -1.06 10.29 -3.58
C GLN A 66 -2.32 9.49 -3.21
N PRO A 67 -3.32 9.42 -4.09
CA PRO A 67 -4.67 8.94 -3.74
C PRO A 67 -4.73 7.46 -3.33
N TYR A 68 -3.65 6.73 -3.48
CA TYR A 68 -3.53 5.33 -3.03
C TYR A 68 -2.81 5.20 -1.67
N ASN A 69 -2.43 6.32 -1.04
CA ASN A 69 -1.79 6.34 0.28
C ASN A 69 -2.75 6.88 1.35
N PHE A 70 -2.69 6.24 2.50
CA PHE A 70 -3.37 6.63 3.73
C PHE A 70 -2.32 6.85 4.80
N THR A 71 -2.43 7.95 5.54
CA THR A 71 -1.52 8.28 6.63
C THR A 71 -2.29 8.42 7.93
N GLY A 72 -1.67 7.98 9.02
CA GLY A 72 -2.20 8.12 10.36
C GLY A 72 -1.05 8.30 11.37
N THR A 73 -1.33 8.87 12.53
CA THR A 73 -0.33 9.10 13.57
C THR A 73 -0.83 8.58 14.91
N ILE A 74 0.00 7.80 15.59
CA ILE A 74 -0.21 7.37 16.98
C ILE A 74 0.67 8.23 17.88
N LYS A 75 0.07 8.80 18.93
CA LYS A 75 0.79 9.54 19.97
C LYS A 75 0.56 8.97 21.37
N ASP A 76 -0.57 8.29 21.56
CA ASP A 76 -0.98 7.82 22.87
C ASP A 76 -0.49 6.40 23.17
N GLY A 77 -0.07 6.18 24.41
CA GLY A 77 0.36 4.88 24.93
C GLY A 77 1.73 4.44 24.42
N LEU A 78 2.58 5.40 24.03
CA LEU A 78 3.98 5.22 23.70
C LEU A 78 4.84 5.55 24.92
N THR A 79 5.99 4.90 25.06
CA THR A 79 6.91 5.03 26.20
C THR A 79 8.29 5.56 25.81
N THR A 80 8.65 5.41 24.54
CA THR A 80 9.97 5.74 24.02
C THR A 80 9.89 6.78 22.90
N THR A 81 8.96 6.56 21.96
CA THR A 81 8.80 7.42 20.78
C THR A 81 7.79 8.54 21.06
N ASP A 82 7.96 9.69 20.41
CA ASP A 82 7.02 10.81 20.49
C ASP A 82 5.74 10.51 19.70
N SER A 83 5.91 9.80 18.60
CA SER A 83 4.81 9.35 17.74
C SER A 83 5.25 8.23 16.80
N LEU A 84 4.26 7.52 16.27
CA LEU A 84 4.44 6.57 15.18
C LEU A 84 3.62 7.07 13.98
N GLU A 85 4.27 7.44 12.90
CA GLU A 85 3.59 7.75 11.64
C GLU A 85 3.38 6.45 10.87
N VAL A 86 2.15 6.21 10.47
CA VAL A 86 1.75 4.99 9.75
C VAL A 86 1.34 5.35 8.34
N ILE A 87 1.99 4.74 7.35
CA ILE A 87 1.64 4.88 5.94
C ILE A 87 1.17 3.54 5.42
N VAL A 88 -0.05 3.50 4.86
CA VAL A 88 -0.61 2.33 4.20
C VAL A 88 -0.88 2.67 2.74
N SER A 89 -0.35 1.90 1.80
CA SER A 89 -0.41 2.22 0.38
C SER A 89 -0.86 1.03 -0.46
N VAL A 90 -1.68 1.29 -1.48
CA VAL A 90 -1.98 0.32 -2.55
C VAL A 90 -0.99 0.55 -3.68
N THR A 91 -0.08 -0.40 -3.90
CA THR A 91 0.98 -0.30 -4.92
C THR A 91 0.45 -0.57 -6.33
N GLU A 92 1.28 -0.33 -7.33
CA GLU A 92 0.95 -0.67 -8.72
C GLU A 92 1.03 -2.17 -9.02
N ASP A 93 1.75 -2.91 -8.17
CA ASP A 93 1.93 -4.36 -8.29
C ASP A 93 0.89 -5.18 -7.52
N GLU A 94 -0.30 -4.58 -7.30
CA GLU A 94 -1.42 -5.22 -6.61
C GLU A 94 -1.03 -5.76 -5.22
N THR A 95 -0.25 -4.97 -4.46
CA THR A 95 0.07 -5.25 -3.06
C THR A 95 -0.38 -4.11 -2.16
N ILE A 96 -0.52 -4.38 -0.85
CA ILE A 96 -0.72 -3.34 0.15
C ILE A 96 0.57 -3.24 0.96
N GLY A 97 1.26 -2.11 0.80
CA GLY A 97 2.43 -1.76 1.59
C GLY A 97 2.03 -1.09 2.89
N PHE A 98 2.70 -1.47 3.96
CA PHE A 98 2.48 -0.94 5.30
C PHE A 98 3.82 -0.52 5.89
N ARG A 99 3.95 0.74 6.33
CA ARG A 99 5.15 1.28 6.95
C ARG A 99 4.81 2.07 8.19
N VAL A 100 5.60 1.89 9.23
CA VAL A 100 5.53 2.63 10.51
C VAL A 100 6.87 3.33 10.71
N TYR A 101 6.85 4.63 10.68
CA TYR A 101 8.02 5.49 10.94
C TYR A 101 7.96 5.98 12.40
N PRO A 102 8.85 5.50 13.28
CA PRO A 102 8.94 6.03 14.63
C PRO A 102 9.61 7.41 14.63
N HIS A 103 9.01 8.34 15.39
CA HIS A 103 9.61 9.63 15.71
C HIS A 103 10.21 9.58 17.09
N TYR A 104 11.46 10.00 17.21
CA TYR A 104 12.19 10.03 18.45
C TYR A 104 12.88 11.38 18.61
N LYS A 105 12.66 12.05 19.76
CA LYS A 105 13.13 13.42 20.02
C LYS A 105 12.76 14.40 18.89
N GLY A 106 11.51 14.34 18.44
CA GLY A 106 10.91 15.25 17.46
C GLY A 106 11.26 14.99 16.00
N GLN A 107 11.97 13.91 15.66
CA GLN A 107 12.40 13.63 14.29
C GLN A 107 12.34 12.14 13.95
N TYR A 108 12.40 11.81 12.66
CA TYR A 108 12.59 10.45 12.20
C TYR A 108 13.91 9.88 12.67
N ILE A 109 13.93 8.59 12.99
CA ILE A 109 15.16 7.87 13.29
C ILE A 109 15.90 7.65 11.98
N ASN A 110 16.95 8.46 11.75
CA ASN A 110 17.72 8.43 10.53
C ASN A 110 19.05 7.72 10.77
N VAL A 111 19.33 6.69 9.97
CA VAL A 111 20.54 5.87 10.13
C VAL A 111 21.82 6.67 9.90
N GLU A 112 21.82 7.57 8.91
CA GLU A 112 23.01 8.36 8.57
C GLU A 112 23.37 9.39 9.65
N ARG A 113 22.38 9.83 10.43
CA ARG A 113 22.54 10.79 11.54
C ARG A 113 22.73 10.12 12.90
N ALA A 114 22.61 8.80 12.96
CA ALA A 114 22.74 8.05 14.20
C ALA A 114 24.18 8.10 14.74
N LYS A 115 24.33 8.08 16.07
CA LYS A 115 25.65 8.05 16.73
C LYS A 115 26.45 6.79 16.38
N ASN A 116 25.74 5.67 16.13
CA ASN A 116 26.37 4.42 15.73
C ASN A 116 25.59 3.72 14.59
N PRO A 117 25.74 4.21 13.33
CA PRO A 117 24.97 3.74 12.17
C PRO A 117 25.06 2.22 11.95
N ASN A 118 26.28 1.67 12.06
CA ASN A 118 26.49 0.25 11.79
C ASN A 118 25.80 -0.67 12.81
N LEU A 119 25.87 -0.32 14.09
CA LEU A 119 25.15 -1.07 15.14
C LEU A 119 23.65 -0.89 15.02
N LEU A 120 23.17 0.31 14.70
CA LEU A 120 21.77 0.56 14.43
C LEU A 120 21.26 -0.34 13.29
N MET A 121 21.92 -0.32 12.14
CA MET A 121 21.55 -1.16 11.00
C MET A 121 21.54 -2.65 11.35
N ARG A 122 22.56 -3.13 12.06
CA ARG A 122 22.61 -4.53 12.48
C ARG A 122 21.44 -4.89 13.39
N GLN A 123 21.04 -3.99 14.29
CA GLN A 123 19.93 -4.23 15.19
C GLN A 123 18.57 -4.22 14.46
N LEU A 124 18.39 -3.33 13.48
CA LEU A 124 17.20 -3.34 12.63
C LEU A 124 17.03 -4.68 11.88
N LEU A 125 18.14 -5.25 11.36
CA LEU A 125 18.13 -6.57 10.74
C LEU A 125 17.78 -7.67 11.76
N ASN A 126 18.33 -7.62 12.99
CA ASN A 126 17.98 -8.55 14.05
C ASN A 126 16.50 -8.47 14.45
N PHE A 127 15.90 -7.28 14.40
CA PHE A 127 14.46 -7.12 14.64
C PHE A 127 13.64 -7.80 13.54
N SER A 128 14.06 -7.70 12.28
CA SER A 128 13.40 -8.37 11.16
C SER A 128 13.41 -9.90 11.29
N ASP A 129 14.47 -10.47 11.87
CA ASP A 129 14.56 -11.91 12.15
C ASP A 129 13.62 -12.35 13.29
N ARG A 130 13.45 -11.51 14.32
CA ARG A 130 12.67 -11.84 15.53
C ARG A 130 11.18 -11.51 15.44
N ASN A 131 10.74 -10.81 14.40
CA ASN A 131 9.38 -10.30 14.26
C ASN A 131 8.80 -10.56 12.89
N PHE A 132 7.47 -10.55 12.79
CA PHE A 132 6.79 -10.61 11.51
C PHE A 132 6.84 -9.27 10.73
N LEU A 133 7.07 -8.13 11.42
CA LEU A 133 7.39 -6.86 10.77
C LEU A 133 8.88 -6.85 10.43
N PHE A 134 9.20 -6.60 9.17
CA PHE A 134 10.58 -6.32 8.79
C PHE A 134 10.94 -4.87 9.13
N TRP A 135 12.21 -4.63 9.42
CA TRP A 135 12.75 -3.29 9.56
C TRP A 135 13.59 -2.94 8.35
N GLY A 136 13.47 -1.72 7.91
CA GLY A 136 14.19 -1.19 6.75
C GLY A 136 14.55 0.27 6.93
N VAL A 137 15.22 0.77 5.91
CA VAL A 137 15.61 2.18 5.78
C VAL A 137 15.15 2.64 4.40
N ASP A 138 14.53 3.79 4.32
CA ASP A 138 14.11 4.35 3.05
C ASP A 138 15.24 5.12 2.34
N GLN A 139 14.94 5.72 1.20
CA GLN A 139 15.95 6.43 0.38
C GLN A 139 16.50 7.68 1.05
N THR A 140 15.86 8.21 2.09
CA THR A 140 16.30 9.37 2.87
C THR A 140 17.09 8.98 4.11
N GLY A 141 17.28 7.69 4.33
CA GLY A 141 17.96 7.14 5.51
C GLY A 141 17.04 6.96 6.73
N ASP A 142 15.73 7.17 6.59
CA ASP A 142 14.80 7.07 7.69
C ASP A 142 14.37 5.63 7.94
N SER A 143 14.46 5.19 9.20
CA SER A 143 14.12 3.82 9.60
C SER A 143 12.63 3.62 9.72
N PHE A 144 12.14 2.47 9.26
CA PHE A 144 10.74 2.07 9.40
C PHE A 144 10.59 0.58 9.72
N ALA A 145 9.50 0.23 10.39
CA ALA A 145 9.00 -1.14 10.45
C ALA A 145 7.92 -1.32 9.38
N GLY A 146 7.88 -2.45 8.69
CA GLY A 146 6.95 -2.62 7.59
C GLY A 146 6.41 -4.03 7.40
N TYR A 147 5.39 -4.12 6.56
CA TYR A 147 4.81 -5.36 6.07
C TYR A 147 4.24 -5.16 4.66
N THR A 148 4.24 -6.21 3.85
CA THR A 148 3.63 -6.19 2.53
C THR A 148 2.64 -7.33 2.40
N PHE A 149 1.41 -7.02 1.99
CA PHE A 149 0.36 -8.00 1.73
C PHE A 149 0.22 -8.19 0.23
N THR A 150 0.18 -9.43 -0.21
CA THR A 150 -0.23 -9.79 -1.58
C THR A 150 -1.76 -9.87 -1.67
N LEU A 151 -2.30 -9.66 -2.86
CA LEU A 151 -3.74 -9.71 -3.11
C LEU A 151 -4.17 -10.97 -3.90
N GLU A 152 -3.24 -11.91 -4.10
CA GLU A 152 -3.48 -13.15 -4.85
C GLU A 152 -4.64 -13.99 -4.28
N SER A 153 -4.77 -14.00 -2.94
CA SER A 153 -5.85 -14.70 -2.23
C SER A 153 -7.03 -13.79 -1.90
N GLY A 154 -7.10 -12.60 -2.51
CA GLY A 154 -8.11 -11.59 -2.24
C GLY A 154 -7.66 -10.54 -1.22
N PHE A 155 -8.61 -9.71 -0.76
CA PHE A 155 -8.31 -8.63 0.18
C PHE A 155 -8.00 -9.17 1.59
N PRO A 156 -6.81 -8.94 2.17
CA PRO A 156 -6.32 -9.58 3.38
C PRO A 156 -6.84 -8.91 4.67
N TYR A 157 -8.16 -8.87 4.86
CA TYR A 157 -8.82 -8.12 5.93
C TYR A 157 -8.28 -8.44 7.33
N GLU A 158 -8.27 -9.73 7.71
CA GLU A 158 -7.86 -10.15 9.06
C GLU A 158 -6.36 -9.93 9.29
N ALA A 159 -5.53 -10.17 8.28
CA ALA A 159 -4.09 -9.94 8.37
C ALA A 159 -3.77 -8.45 8.55
N LEU A 160 -4.48 -7.57 7.86
CA LEU A 160 -4.37 -6.11 8.05
C LEU A 160 -4.74 -5.69 9.48
N LEU A 161 -5.81 -6.28 10.07
CA LEU A 161 -6.17 -6.01 11.46
C LEU A 161 -5.09 -6.44 12.45
N VAL A 162 -4.46 -7.61 12.23
CA VAL A 162 -3.35 -8.09 13.07
C VAL A 162 -2.17 -7.10 13.02
N VAL A 163 -1.79 -6.64 11.81
CA VAL A 163 -0.70 -5.66 11.66
C VAL A 163 -1.06 -4.34 12.34
N LEU A 164 -2.27 -3.81 12.14
CA LEU A 164 -2.73 -2.57 12.76
C LEU A 164 -2.65 -2.61 14.30
N ARG A 165 -3.02 -3.73 14.91
CA ARG A 165 -2.93 -3.92 16.38
C ARG A 165 -1.51 -3.98 16.90
N SER A 166 -0.56 -4.40 16.08
CA SER A 166 0.84 -4.58 16.48
C SER A 166 1.72 -3.35 16.27
N ILE A 167 1.20 -2.27 15.68
CA ILE A 167 1.97 -1.03 15.41
C ILE A 167 2.69 -0.52 16.65
N LYS A 168 2.00 -0.45 17.80
CA LYS A 168 2.55 0.08 19.06
C LYS A 168 3.75 -0.72 19.58
N ASN A 169 3.91 -1.97 19.16
CA ASN A 169 5.09 -2.76 19.53
C ASN A 169 6.39 -2.13 18.98
N THR A 170 6.29 -1.32 17.90
CA THR A 170 7.43 -0.58 17.33
C THR A 170 8.10 0.32 18.36
N ASP A 171 7.32 0.93 19.29
CA ASP A 171 7.82 1.77 20.35
C ASP A 171 8.84 1.05 21.27
N ARG A 172 8.55 -0.19 21.66
CA ARG A 172 9.47 -1.01 22.46
C ARG A 172 10.80 -1.27 21.74
N PHE A 173 10.76 -1.56 20.44
CA PHE A 173 11.97 -1.80 19.65
C PHE A 173 12.83 -0.54 19.55
N VAL A 174 12.23 0.64 19.47
CA VAL A 174 12.97 1.91 19.53
C VAL A 174 13.69 2.05 20.89
N GLY A 175 13.07 1.63 21.98
CA GLY A 175 13.71 1.59 23.31
C GLY A 175 15.01 0.79 23.33
N GLU A 176 15.05 -0.35 22.60
CA GLU A 176 16.25 -1.20 22.53
C GLU A 176 17.39 -0.59 21.70
N ILE A 177 17.12 0.39 20.81
CA ILE A 177 18.12 0.98 19.91
C ILE A 177 18.53 2.42 20.28
N ARG A 178 17.97 3.04 21.31
CA ARG A 178 18.28 4.43 21.72
C ARG A 178 19.79 4.71 21.83
N ALA A 179 20.53 3.79 22.44
CA ALA A 179 21.98 3.93 22.60
C ALA A 179 22.74 4.03 21.25
N TYR A 180 22.18 3.52 20.17
CA TYR A 180 22.79 3.62 18.85
C TYR A 180 22.34 4.88 18.10
N ILE A 181 21.15 5.41 18.43
CA ILE A 181 20.62 6.63 17.81
C ILE A 181 21.37 7.86 18.34
N ASP A 182 21.41 8.06 19.67
CA ASP A 182 21.93 9.28 20.32
C ASP A 182 22.93 9.02 21.45
N GLY A 183 23.24 7.75 21.74
CA GLY A 183 24.11 7.35 22.84
C GLY A 183 23.36 6.98 24.11
N GLY A 184 22.01 6.99 24.08
CA GLY A 184 21.15 6.67 25.22
C GLY A 184 21.04 7.81 26.23
N GLU A 185 21.40 9.03 25.84
CA GLU A 185 21.24 10.23 26.67
C GLU A 185 19.74 10.56 26.81
N GLU A 186 19.29 10.78 28.05
CA GLU A 186 17.92 11.22 28.38
C GLU A 186 17.71 12.70 28.10
#